data_3d2354bd3bf6a55b6d395c0ca3ba6ff8
#
_entry.id   3d2354bd3bf6a55b6d395c0ca3ba6ff8
#
_cell.length_a   1.000
_cell.length_b   1.000
_cell.length_c   1.000
_cell.angle_alpha   90.00
_cell.angle_beta   90.00
_cell.angle_gamma   90.00
#
_symmetry.space_group_name_H-M   'P 1'
#
loop_
_entity.id
_entity.type
_entity.pdbx_description
1 polymer ?
#
loop_
_entity_poly.entity_id
_entity_poly.type
_entity_poly.pdbx_seq_one_letter_code
_entity_poly.pdbx_strand_id
1 'polypeptide(L)'
;MTMVVFNRRNLLAAGGTVLATGVSGLLLPARAQGIAPTPSMAGGSNNYRQGAPTVDRIGKGGFWMSGTVRRAGDGAPLAGQRIQIWAHTTEGQEHEPQSHGATLTDKNGAFRLEMPQIIPIFGQPHGHLAYDSGEFKTVFLRPVMRSAKETSLEAHFVLQPA
;
A
#
# COMPACT_ATOMS: atom_id res chain seq x y z
N MET A 1 -7.08 59.70 -20.67
CA MET A 1 -6.47 58.38 -20.73
C MET A 1 -4.97 58.55 -20.60
N THR A 2 -4.48 58.53 -19.34
CA THR A 2 -3.09 58.94 -19.06
C THR A 2 -2.34 57.74 -18.52
N MET A 3 -1.39 57.22 -19.28
CA MET A 3 -0.47 56.15 -18.88
C MET A 3 0.56 56.70 -17.88
N VAL A 4 0.65 56.04 -16.70
CA VAL A 4 1.72 56.30 -15.74
C VAL A 4 2.82 55.25 -15.97
N VAL A 5 3.99 55.73 -16.38
CA VAL A 5 5.22 54.96 -16.54
C VAL A 5 5.97 54.97 -15.21
N PHE A 6 6.18 53.80 -14.58
CA PHE A 6 7.07 53.69 -13.41
C PHE A 6 8.52 53.52 -13.83
N ASN A 7 9.32 54.52 -13.45
CA ASN A 7 10.74 54.56 -13.70
C ASN A 7 11.52 53.88 -12.57
N ARG A 8 12.28 52.83 -12.92
CA ARG A 8 13.22 52.15 -12.02
C ARG A 8 14.54 52.94 -12.02
N ARG A 9 14.79 53.77 -11.04
CA ARG A 9 16.16 54.18 -10.62
C ARG A 9 16.11 54.97 -9.33
N ASN A 10 17.03 54.59 -8.44
CA ASN A 10 17.45 55.24 -7.20
C ASN A 10 16.86 54.68 -5.92
N LEU A 11 17.62 53.79 -5.30
CA LEU A 11 17.97 53.91 -3.89
C LEU A 11 19.33 53.24 -3.62
N LEU A 12 20.35 54.11 -3.58
CA LEU A 12 21.65 53.78 -3.01
C LEU A 12 21.74 54.43 -1.61
N ALA A 13 22.34 53.66 -0.69
CA ALA A 13 23.06 54.12 0.49
C ALA A 13 22.27 54.44 1.76
N ALA A 14 22.31 53.50 2.72
CA ALA A 14 22.65 53.82 4.11
C ALA A 14 23.31 52.59 4.73
N GLY A 15 24.58 52.71 5.07
CA GLY A 15 25.39 51.69 5.72
C GLY A 15 24.93 51.45 7.16
N GLY A 16 24.84 50.21 7.52
CA GLY A 16 24.68 49.73 8.89
C GLY A 16 25.42 48.43 9.03
N THR A 17 26.62 48.50 9.61
CA THR A 17 27.42 47.32 9.95
C THR A 17 26.75 46.62 11.14
N VAL A 18 25.96 45.59 10.86
CA VAL A 18 25.50 44.65 11.89
C VAL A 18 26.47 43.48 11.93
N LEU A 19 27.26 43.43 13.00
CA LEU A 19 28.02 42.24 13.36
C LEU A 19 27.06 41.12 13.70
N ALA A 20 26.72 40.30 12.71
CA ALA A 20 26.01 39.07 12.93
C ALA A 20 27.01 38.04 13.46
N THR A 21 26.99 37.80 14.76
CA THR A 21 27.61 36.62 15.37
C THR A 21 26.94 35.40 14.79
N GLY A 22 27.63 34.72 13.87
CA GLY A 22 27.17 33.51 13.22
C GLY A 22 27.01 32.38 14.25
N VAL A 23 25.81 32.12 14.69
CA VAL A 23 25.46 30.82 15.24
C VAL A 23 25.35 29.89 14.05
N SER A 24 26.44 29.20 13.73
CA SER A 24 26.40 28.06 12.80
C SER A 24 25.58 26.95 13.45
N GLY A 25 24.25 27.08 13.38
CA GLY A 25 23.35 25.97 13.66
C GLY A 25 23.65 24.90 12.63
N LEU A 26 24.29 23.84 13.05
CA LEU A 26 24.37 22.58 12.29
C LEU A 26 22.92 22.16 12.01
N LEU A 27 22.44 22.49 10.81
CA LEU A 27 21.23 21.88 10.28
C LEU A 27 21.55 20.39 10.11
N LEU A 28 21.25 19.59 11.14
CA LEU A 28 21.23 18.16 11.00
C LEU A 28 20.25 17.85 9.87
N PRO A 29 20.66 17.06 8.85
CA PRO A 29 19.73 16.68 7.81
C PRO A 29 18.53 16.02 8.47
N ALA A 30 17.33 16.54 8.20
CA ALA A 30 16.10 15.86 8.59
C ALA A 30 16.21 14.43 8.07
N ARG A 31 16.32 13.45 8.98
CA ARG A 31 16.26 12.05 8.60
C ARG A 31 14.95 11.89 7.84
N ALA A 32 15.03 11.55 6.56
CA ALA A 32 13.87 11.13 5.81
C ALA A 32 13.20 10.02 6.65
N GLN A 33 12.02 10.30 7.21
CA GLN A 33 11.28 9.28 7.94
C GLN A 33 10.91 8.21 6.92
N GLY A 34 11.48 7.02 7.10
CA GLY A 34 11.16 5.88 6.25
C GLY A 34 9.68 5.53 6.33
N ILE A 35 9.17 4.84 5.33
CA ILE A 35 7.78 4.39 5.35
C ILE A 35 7.58 3.34 6.46
N ALA A 36 6.53 3.53 7.25
CA ALA A 36 6.20 2.63 8.35
C ALA A 36 5.65 1.30 7.83
N PRO A 37 5.91 0.17 8.54
CA PRO A 37 5.33 -1.11 8.18
C PRO A 37 3.80 -1.11 8.34
N THR A 38 3.13 -1.83 7.45
CA THR A 38 1.68 -2.04 7.52
C THR A 38 1.37 -2.96 8.72
N PRO A 39 0.51 -2.54 9.65
CA PRO A 39 0.05 -3.43 10.73
C PRO A 39 -0.96 -4.44 10.18
N SER A 40 -1.04 -5.63 10.81
CA SER A 40 -2.14 -6.54 10.54
C SER A 40 -3.47 -5.93 10.96
N MET A 41 -4.49 -6.13 10.13
CA MET A 41 -5.85 -5.65 10.38
C MET A 41 -6.63 -6.64 11.26
N ALA A 42 -7.50 -6.13 12.12
CA ALA A 42 -8.40 -6.95 12.91
C ALA A 42 -9.28 -7.82 11.98
N GLY A 43 -9.36 -9.12 12.28
CA GLY A 43 -10.07 -10.09 11.46
C GLY A 43 -9.39 -10.41 10.12
N GLY A 44 -8.20 -9.87 9.85
CA GLY A 44 -7.46 -10.15 8.61
C GLY A 44 -7.09 -11.61 8.44
N SER A 45 -6.83 -12.32 9.54
CA SER A 45 -6.49 -13.75 9.55
C SER A 45 -7.70 -14.69 9.64
N ASN A 46 -8.93 -14.18 9.63
CA ASN A 46 -10.10 -15.05 9.67
C ASN A 46 -10.11 -16.01 8.49
N ASN A 47 -10.36 -17.28 8.77
CA ASN A 47 -10.35 -18.38 7.79
C ASN A 47 -9.03 -18.55 7.02
N TYR A 48 -7.92 -17.98 7.50
CA TYR A 48 -6.60 -18.18 6.90
C TYR A 48 -6.25 -19.67 6.82
N ARG A 49 -5.73 -20.08 5.67
CA ARG A 49 -5.27 -21.45 5.41
C ARG A 49 -3.84 -21.40 4.91
N GLN A 50 -2.92 -21.92 5.71
CA GLN A 50 -1.51 -21.96 5.30
C GLN A 50 -1.34 -22.77 4.00
N GLY A 51 -0.51 -22.27 3.08
CA GLY A 51 -0.09 -23.04 1.91
C GLY A 51 -1.11 -23.11 0.78
N ALA A 52 -2.03 -22.15 0.68
CA ALA A 52 -2.88 -22.04 -0.51
C ALA A 52 -2.04 -22.02 -1.81
N PRO A 53 -2.48 -22.70 -2.90
CA PRO A 53 -1.68 -22.85 -4.10
C PRO A 53 -1.49 -21.50 -4.81
N THR A 54 -0.32 -21.31 -5.44
CA THR A 54 -0.15 -20.23 -6.42
C THR A 54 -0.93 -20.59 -7.68
N VAL A 55 -1.80 -19.68 -8.11
CA VAL A 55 -2.72 -19.89 -9.23
C VAL A 55 -2.77 -18.64 -10.11
N ASP A 56 -3.13 -18.83 -11.37
CA ASP A 56 -3.37 -17.69 -12.28
C ASP A 56 -4.72 -17.03 -11.99
N ARG A 57 -5.66 -17.79 -11.44
CA ARG A 57 -7.02 -17.34 -11.12
C ARG A 57 -7.69 -18.26 -10.10
N ILE A 58 -8.50 -17.69 -9.22
CA ILE A 58 -9.44 -18.43 -8.38
C ILE A 58 -10.76 -18.57 -9.13
N GLY A 59 -11.34 -19.75 -9.19
CA GLY A 59 -12.62 -20.00 -9.82
C GLY A 59 -12.73 -19.47 -11.25
N LYS A 60 -13.87 -18.92 -11.62
CA LYS A 60 -14.13 -18.37 -12.96
C LYS A 60 -13.62 -16.94 -13.16
N GLY A 61 -13.21 -16.27 -12.09
CA GLY A 61 -12.74 -14.90 -12.16
C GLY A 61 -13.88 -13.87 -12.24
N GLY A 62 -13.54 -12.67 -12.70
CA GLY A 62 -14.49 -11.53 -12.86
C GLY A 62 -14.25 -10.40 -11.88
N PHE A 63 -13.58 -10.64 -10.76
CA PHE A 63 -13.18 -9.65 -9.78
C PHE A 63 -11.65 -9.62 -9.64
N TRP A 64 -11.06 -8.44 -9.45
CA TRP A 64 -9.61 -8.30 -9.34
C TRP A 64 -9.18 -7.86 -7.95
N MET A 65 -8.34 -8.66 -7.33
CA MET A 65 -7.53 -8.24 -6.17
C MET A 65 -6.16 -7.80 -6.66
N SER A 66 -5.71 -6.62 -6.26
CA SER A 66 -4.43 -6.07 -6.67
C SER A 66 -3.76 -5.27 -5.58
N GLY A 67 -2.49 -4.94 -5.76
CA GLY A 67 -1.77 -4.09 -4.84
C GLY A 67 -0.27 -4.07 -5.08
N THR A 68 0.45 -3.58 -4.08
CA THR A 68 1.91 -3.53 -4.10
C THR A 68 2.49 -4.00 -2.78
N VAL A 69 3.72 -4.51 -2.84
CA VAL A 69 4.52 -4.91 -1.68
C VAL A 69 5.82 -4.12 -1.68
N ARG A 70 6.08 -3.40 -0.59
CA ARG A 70 7.26 -2.56 -0.42
C ARG A 70 7.97 -2.90 0.89
N ARG A 71 9.27 -2.60 0.95
CA ARG A 71 10.05 -2.74 2.17
C ARG A 71 9.84 -1.54 3.09
N ALA A 72 9.64 -1.78 4.38
CA ALA A 72 9.61 -0.73 5.39
C ALA A 72 10.95 -0.01 5.45
N GLY A 73 10.91 1.28 5.71
CA GLY A 73 12.06 2.14 5.74
C GLY A 73 12.30 2.82 4.39
N ASP A 74 12.90 2.15 3.42
CA ASP A 74 13.29 2.74 2.13
C ASP A 74 12.19 2.73 1.05
N GLY A 75 11.10 1.98 1.25
CA GLY A 75 10.02 1.87 0.28
C GLY A 75 10.36 1.10 -1.00
N ALA A 76 11.48 0.40 -1.01
CA ALA A 76 11.89 -0.38 -2.18
C ALA A 76 10.82 -1.42 -2.55
N PRO A 77 10.51 -1.60 -3.84
CA PRO A 77 9.59 -2.65 -4.27
C PRO A 77 10.16 -4.03 -3.96
N LEU A 78 9.31 -4.96 -3.54
CA LEU A 78 9.69 -6.32 -3.22
C LEU A 78 9.13 -7.28 -4.27
N ALA A 79 10.01 -7.78 -5.14
CA ALA A 79 9.68 -8.76 -6.17
C ALA A 79 9.62 -10.19 -5.61
N GLY A 80 8.83 -11.05 -6.25
CA GLY A 80 8.78 -12.47 -5.91
C GLY A 80 8.11 -12.80 -4.58
N GLN A 81 7.45 -11.83 -3.94
CA GLN A 81 6.77 -12.05 -2.67
C GLN A 81 5.42 -12.74 -2.91
N ARG A 82 5.18 -13.81 -2.16
CA ARG A 82 3.94 -14.57 -2.25
C ARG A 82 2.85 -13.90 -1.42
N ILE A 83 1.75 -13.53 -2.07
CA ILE A 83 0.55 -12.98 -1.43
C ILE A 83 -0.58 -13.99 -1.58
N GLN A 84 -1.08 -14.47 -0.47
CA GLN A 84 -2.28 -15.31 -0.43
C GLN A 84 -3.51 -14.43 -0.35
N ILE A 85 -4.59 -14.82 -1.05
CA ILE A 85 -5.83 -14.08 -1.18
C ILE A 85 -7.00 -15.03 -1.01
N TRP A 86 -8.04 -14.62 -0.27
CA TRP A 86 -9.29 -15.36 -0.14
C TRP A 86 -10.45 -14.41 0.19
N ALA A 87 -11.66 -14.83 -0.09
CA ALA A 87 -12.87 -14.10 0.23
C ALA A 87 -14.11 -14.98 0.14
N HIS A 88 -15.22 -14.48 0.67
CA HIS A 88 -16.55 -14.99 0.35
C HIS A 88 -16.99 -14.45 -1.01
N THR A 89 -17.32 -15.35 -1.93
CA THR A 89 -17.58 -15.01 -3.32
C THR A 89 -18.86 -15.68 -3.84
N THR A 90 -19.24 -15.34 -5.05
CA THR A 90 -20.36 -15.99 -5.75
C THR A 90 -20.15 -17.49 -6.00
N GLU A 91 -18.92 -18.02 -5.82
CA GLU A 91 -18.57 -19.41 -6.10
C GLU A 91 -18.14 -20.21 -4.86
N GLY A 92 -18.00 -19.57 -3.70
CA GLY A 92 -17.59 -20.28 -2.48
C GLY A 92 -17.45 -19.38 -1.27
N GLN A 93 -17.47 -20.02 -0.11
CA GLN A 93 -17.30 -19.34 1.17
C GLN A 93 -15.82 -19.17 1.52
N GLU A 94 -15.48 -18.14 2.30
CA GLU A 94 -14.09 -17.81 2.63
C GLU A 94 -13.33 -18.87 3.43
N HIS A 95 -14.03 -19.84 4.05
CA HIS A 95 -13.40 -20.96 4.76
C HIS A 95 -13.10 -22.16 3.85
N GLU A 96 -13.61 -22.17 2.62
CA GLU A 96 -13.46 -23.29 1.69
C GLU A 96 -12.11 -23.24 0.97
N PRO A 97 -11.40 -24.39 0.81
CA PRO A 97 -10.07 -24.40 0.18
C PRO A 97 -10.04 -23.79 -1.21
N GLN A 98 -11.08 -24.00 -2.03
CA GLN A 98 -11.18 -23.50 -3.40
C GLN A 98 -11.35 -21.97 -3.49
N SER A 99 -11.70 -21.32 -2.38
CA SER A 99 -11.79 -19.86 -2.29
C SER A 99 -10.44 -19.19 -2.02
N HIS A 100 -9.37 -19.96 -1.86
CA HIS A 100 -8.02 -19.51 -1.56
C HIS A 100 -7.09 -19.71 -2.74
N GLY A 101 -6.26 -18.69 -3.01
CA GLY A 101 -5.18 -18.77 -3.98
C GLY A 101 -4.05 -17.84 -3.57
N ALA A 102 -2.92 -17.96 -4.24
CA ALA A 102 -1.81 -17.05 -4.06
C ALA A 102 -1.25 -16.59 -5.40
N THR A 103 -0.60 -15.44 -5.40
CA THR A 103 0.12 -14.88 -6.53
C THR A 103 1.48 -14.35 -6.08
N LEU A 104 2.38 -14.09 -7.00
CA LEU A 104 3.69 -13.52 -6.73
C LEU A 104 3.75 -12.07 -7.20
N THR A 105 4.50 -11.23 -6.49
CA THR A 105 4.77 -9.89 -6.95
C THR A 105 5.74 -9.87 -8.11
N ASP A 106 5.53 -8.95 -9.03
CA ASP A 106 6.43 -8.69 -10.16
C ASP A 106 7.69 -7.88 -9.74
N LYS A 107 8.54 -7.53 -10.70
CA LYS A 107 9.76 -6.74 -10.48
C LYS A 107 9.53 -5.37 -9.85
N ASN A 108 8.33 -4.83 -9.96
CA ASN A 108 7.93 -3.55 -9.38
C ASN A 108 7.24 -3.70 -8.02
N GLY A 109 7.17 -4.93 -7.49
CA GLY A 109 6.47 -5.25 -6.26
C GLY A 109 4.93 -5.26 -6.41
N ALA A 110 4.41 -5.22 -7.63
CA ALA A 110 2.98 -5.26 -7.89
C ALA A 110 2.48 -6.71 -7.96
N PHE A 111 1.27 -6.93 -7.47
CA PHE A 111 0.58 -8.20 -7.59
C PHE A 111 -0.86 -7.99 -8.06
N ARG A 112 -1.42 -9.00 -8.68
CA ARG A 112 -2.85 -9.08 -9.01
C ARG A 112 -3.27 -10.54 -9.11
N LEU A 113 -4.50 -10.81 -8.72
CA LEU A 113 -5.12 -12.12 -8.85
C LEU A 113 -6.59 -11.95 -9.19
N GLU A 114 -7.05 -12.63 -10.21
CA GLU A 114 -8.45 -12.68 -10.57
C GLU A 114 -9.18 -13.72 -9.73
N MET A 115 -10.40 -13.41 -9.29
CA MET A 115 -11.22 -14.28 -8.46
C MET A 115 -12.72 -14.04 -8.75
N PRO A 116 -13.64 -14.90 -8.30
CA PRO A 116 -15.06 -14.63 -8.44
C PRO A 116 -15.48 -13.36 -7.68
N GLN A 117 -16.58 -12.77 -8.09
CA GLN A 117 -17.13 -11.56 -7.45
C GLN A 117 -17.29 -11.76 -5.94
N ILE A 118 -16.68 -10.87 -5.17
CA ILE A 118 -16.85 -10.83 -3.72
C ILE A 118 -18.27 -10.35 -3.40
N ILE A 119 -18.92 -11.06 -2.50
CA ILE A 119 -20.28 -10.75 -2.05
C ILE A 119 -20.31 -10.55 -0.53
N PRO A 120 -21.30 -9.80 0.00
CA PRO A 120 -21.42 -9.59 1.44
C PRO A 120 -21.61 -10.88 2.23
N ILE A 121 -20.92 -11.00 3.36
CA ILE A 121 -21.17 -11.96 4.41
C ILE A 121 -20.99 -11.26 5.76
N PHE A 122 -21.98 -11.31 6.64
CA PHE A 122 -21.96 -10.69 7.97
C PHE A 122 -21.49 -9.22 7.95
N GLY A 123 -22.03 -8.38 7.04
CA GLY A 123 -21.69 -6.97 6.93
C GLY A 123 -21.25 -6.58 5.52
N GLN A 124 -20.22 -5.69 5.45
CA GLN A 124 -19.72 -5.20 4.16
C GLN A 124 -18.90 -6.29 3.43
N PRO A 125 -18.97 -6.35 2.09
CA PRO A 125 -18.13 -7.24 1.32
C PRO A 125 -16.67 -6.87 1.51
N HIS A 126 -15.81 -7.87 1.67
CA HIS A 126 -14.39 -7.68 1.96
C HIS A 126 -13.57 -8.85 1.41
N GLY A 127 -12.30 -8.58 1.18
CA GLY A 127 -11.32 -9.59 0.89
C GLY A 127 -10.36 -9.79 2.05
N HIS A 128 -9.60 -10.86 2.00
CA HIS A 128 -8.50 -11.14 2.90
C HIS A 128 -7.22 -11.34 2.10
N LEU A 129 -6.11 -10.83 2.63
CA LEU A 129 -4.79 -11.05 2.06
C LEU A 129 -3.79 -11.36 3.17
N ALA A 130 -2.81 -12.21 2.87
CA ALA A 130 -1.73 -12.53 3.77
C ALA A 130 -0.37 -12.50 3.07
N TYR A 131 0.61 -11.93 3.76
CA TYR A 131 2.02 -12.22 3.57
C TYR A 131 2.47 -13.12 4.73
N ASP A 132 3.04 -14.28 4.44
CA ASP A 132 3.40 -15.30 5.43
C ASP A 132 4.67 -16.10 5.10
N SER A 133 5.53 -15.59 4.21
CA SER A 133 6.68 -16.34 3.67
C SER A 133 7.93 -16.35 4.57
N GLY A 134 7.93 -15.68 5.71
CA GLY A 134 8.98 -15.77 6.74
C GLY A 134 10.20 -14.85 6.54
N GLU A 135 10.43 -14.29 5.37
CA GLU A 135 11.49 -13.31 5.12
C GLU A 135 11.20 -11.97 5.82
N PHE A 136 9.92 -11.61 5.85
CA PHE A 136 9.40 -10.44 6.57
C PHE A 136 8.37 -10.90 7.60
N LYS A 137 8.03 -9.99 8.52
CA LYS A 137 6.97 -10.25 9.50
C LYS A 137 5.65 -10.52 8.80
N THR A 138 4.92 -11.51 9.29
CA THR A 138 3.58 -11.86 8.79
C THR A 138 2.63 -10.67 8.93
N VAL A 139 1.87 -10.41 7.87
CA VAL A 139 0.86 -9.35 7.82
C VAL A 139 -0.42 -9.89 7.22
N PHE A 140 -1.54 -9.62 7.89
CA PHE A 140 -2.89 -9.96 7.44
C PHE A 140 -3.69 -8.68 7.17
N LEU A 141 -4.31 -8.57 6.00
CA LEU A 141 -5.16 -7.45 5.63
C LEU A 141 -6.60 -7.90 5.42
N ARG A 142 -7.53 -7.00 5.69
CA ARG A 142 -8.97 -7.17 5.45
C ARG A 142 -9.56 -5.91 4.83
N PRO A 143 -9.21 -5.60 3.58
CA PRO A 143 -9.79 -4.45 2.89
C PRO A 143 -11.28 -4.66 2.64
N VAL A 144 -12.06 -3.59 2.79
CA VAL A 144 -13.51 -3.59 2.66
C VAL A 144 -13.89 -2.87 1.38
N MET A 145 -14.83 -3.43 0.62
CA MET A 145 -15.40 -2.79 -0.55
C MET A 145 -16.39 -1.69 -0.11
N ARG A 146 -16.38 -0.56 -0.80
CA ARG A 146 -17.33 0.53 -0.55
C ARG A 146 -18.73 0.20 -1.07
N SER A 147 -18.80 -0.65 -2.08
CA SER A 147 -20.02 -1.12 -2.70
C SER A 147 -19.87 -2.56 -3.17
N ALA A 148 -20.93 -3.35 -3.04
CA ALA A 148 -20.98 -4.72 -3.59
C ALA A 148 -20.94 -4.77 -5.12
N LYS A 149 -21.02 -3.62 -5.80
CA LYS A 149 -20.93 -3.51 -7.26
C LYS A 149 -19.49 -3.29 -7.76
N GLU A 150 -18.52 -3.05 -6.88
CA GLU A 150 -17.13 -2.92 -7.27
C GLU A 150 -16.63 -4.25 -7.85
N THR A 151 -15.80 -4.17 -8.88
CA THR A 151 -15.22 -5.32 -9.58
C THR A 151 -13.72 -5.47 -9.31
N SER A 152 -13.19 -4.63 -8.42
CA SER A 152 -11.80 -4.68 -7.98
C SER A 152 -11.64 -4.15 -6.56
N LEU A 153 -10.59 -4.59 -5.89
CA LEU A 153 -10.21 -4.14 -4.56
C LEU A 153 -8.67 -4.08 -4.47
N GLU A 154 -8.16 -3.01 -3.90
CA GLU A 154 -6.71 -2.82 -3.75
C GLU A 154 -6.28 -2.93 -2.29
N ALA A 155 -5.10 -3.51 -2.08
CA ALA A 155 -4.43 -3.57 -0.79
C ALA A 155 -2.92 -3.50 -0.95
N HIS A 156 -2.25 -2.79 -0.04
CA HIS A 156 -0.81 -2.56 -0.12
C HIS A 156 -0.12 -3.02 1.16
N PHE A 157 1.02 -3.67 0.98
CA PHE A 157 1.88 -4.12 2.06
C PHE A 157 3.15 -3.28 2.12
N VAL A 158 3.49 -2.84 3.31
CA VAL A 158 4.82 -2.36 3.66
C VAL A 158 5.38 -3.34 4.67
N LEU A 159 6.34 -4.16 4.26
CA LEU A 159 6.84 -5.29 5.04
C LEU A 159 8.10 -4.91 5.82
N GLN A 160 8.12 -5.26 7.09
CA GLN A 160 9.30 -5.16 7.96
C GLN A 160 10.05 -6.50 7.95
N PRO A 161 11.37 -6.53 7.80
CA PRO A 161 12.16 -7.75 7.96
C PRO A 161 11.83 -8.47 9.28
N ALA A 162 11.84 -9.82 9.24
CA ALA A 162 11.51 -10.68 10.38
C ALA A 162 12.57 -10.60 11.50
#